data_7d027d28333713ed35824cccb992be5b
#
_entry.id   7d027d28333713ed35824cccb992be5b
#
_cell.length_a   1.000
_cell.length_b   1.000
_cell.length_c   1.000
_cell.angle_alpha   90.00
_cell.angle_beta   90.00
_cell.angle_gamma   90.00
#
_symmetry.space_group_name_H-M   'P 1'
#
loop_
_entity.id
_entity.type
_entity.pdbx_description
1 polymer ?
#
loop_
_entity_poly.entity_id
_entity_poly.type
_entity_poly.pdbx_seq_one_letter_code
_entity_poly.pdbx_strand_id
1 'polypeptide(L)'
;MKKLIFTLGFVASLSLVSFSQEHSANDGHNHGAATTATTAPVSTADIKFDKMVHDYGNIMQGDNGECVFKFKNTGKEPLIITMCQGSCGCTVPQCPKDPILPGKSGEIKVKYDSNRVGPISKSVSVQSNAKTGTQTLQIKGNIAAKPVDEAFPANQPSVGAPLEKK
;
A
#
# COMPACT_ATOMS: atom_id res chain seq x y z
N MET A 1 -3.50 -52.25 -14.29
CA MET A 1 -2.52 -53.26 -13.87
C MET A 1 -1.34 -52.58 -13.25
N LYS A 2 -1.09 -52.79 -12.07
CA LYS A 2 -0.01 -53.11 -11.15
C LYS A 2 -0.17 -52.31 -9.82
N LYS A 3 -0.67 -53.10 -8.88
CA LYS A 3 -0.62 -52.81 -7.40
C LYS A 3 0.84 -52.94 -6.98
N LEU A 4 1.29 -52.07 -6.10
CA LEU A 4 2.37 -52.40 -5.19
C LEU A 4 2.03 -51.91 -3.80
N ILE A 5 1.80 -52.85 -2.94
CA ILE A 5 1.66 -52.78 -1.48
C ILE A 5 3.09 -52.88 -0.93
N PHE A 6 3.45 -51.96 -0.03
CA PHE A 6 4.57 -52.20 0.90
C PHE A 6 4.17 -51.88 2.30
N THR A 7 4.12 -52.96 3.07
CA THR A 7 3.89 -52.99 4.51
C THR A 7 5.23 -52.98 5.25
N LEU A 8 5.14 -52.55 6.50
CA LEU A 8 5.88 -52.94 7.69
C LEU A 8 7.15 -52.17 8.05
N GLY A 9 7.13 -51.74 9.34
CA GLY A 9 8.33 -51.35 10.07
C GLY A 9 8.06 -50.54 11.34
N PHE A 10 7.49 -51.11 12.30
CA PHE A 10 7.51 -51.07 13.73
C PHE A 10 8.91 -50.77 14.32
N VAL A 11 9.10 -49.71 15.11
CA VAL A 11 10.00 -49.71 16.28
C VAL A 11 9.50 -48.66 17.27
N ALA A 12 9.15 -49.18 18.44
CA ALA A 12 8.91 -48.45 19.68
C ALA A 12 10.25 -48.00 20.29
N SER A 13 10.31 -46.81 20.84
CA SER A 13 11.33 -46.47 21.83
C SER A 13 10.74 -45.55 22.87
N LEU A 14 10.59 -46.14 24.05
CA LEU A 14 10.14 -45.60 25.30
C LEU A 14 11.34 -44.92 25.98
N SER A 15 11.24 -43.65 26.33
CA SER A 15 12.18 -42.98 27.23
C SER A 15 11.40 -42.08 28.18
N LEU A 16 11.19 -42.61 29.37
CA LEU A 16 10.76 -41.88 30.56
C LEU A 16 11.94 -41.04 31.07
N VAL A 17 11.74 -39.75 31.21
CA VAL A 17 12.54 -38.91 32.11
C VAL A 17 11.56 -38.17 33.01
N SER A 18 11.44 -38.68 34.24
CA SER A 18 10.81 -37.96 35.34
C SER A 18 11.75 -36.88 35.83
N PHE A 19 11.26 -35.65 35.91
CA PHE A 19 11.85 -34.63 36.76
C PHE A 19 10.76 -34.08 37.67
N SER A 20 10.83 -34.55 38.94
CA SER A 20 10.12 -33.96 40.06
C SER A 20 10.86 -32.71 40.48
N GLN A 21 10.15 -31.58 40.57
CA GLN A 21 10.50 -30.52 41.51
C GLN A 21 9.22 -29.96 42.11
N GLU A 22 8.99 -30.37 43.34
CA GLU A 22 8.07 -29.72 44.27
C GLU A 22 8.59 -28.30 44.56
N HIS A 23 7.72 -27.31 44.41
CA HIS A 23 7.73 -26.14 45.30
C HIS A 23 6.31 -25.73 45.58
N SER A 24 5.96 -25.93 46.83
CA SER A 24 4.76 -25.47 47.52
C SER A 24 4.81 -23.96 47.69
N ALA A 25 3.71 -23.27 47.35
CA ALA A 25 3.06 -22.23 48.16
C ALA A 25 1.90 -21.61 47.37
N ASN A 26 0.75 -21.97 47.75
CA ASN A 26 -0.49 -21.27 48.02
C ASN A 26 -0.52 -19.79 47.60
N ASP A 27 -1.34 -19.47 46.55
CA ASP A 27 -2.26 -18.37 46.57
C ASP A 27 -3.34 -18.55 45.51
N GLY A 28 -4.58 -18.68 46.00
CA GLY A 28 -5.76 -18.89 45.16
C GLY A 28 -6.17 -17.59 44.46
N HIS A 29 -6.09 -17.58 43.16
CA HIS A 29 -6.96 -16.80 42.32
C HIS A 29 -7.43 -17.65 41.15
N ASN A 30 -8.65 -18.14 41.31
CA ASN A 30 -9.45 -18.78 40.30
C ASN A 30 -9.81 -17.74 39.24
N HIS A 31 -9.05 -17.65 38.16
CA HIS A 31 -9.47 -17.06 36.91
C HIS A 31 -9.56 -18.15 35.87
N GLY A 32 -10.71 -18.79 35.84
CA GLY A 32 -11.14 -19.55 34.68
C GLY A 32 -11.23 -18.64 33.46
N ALA A 33 -10.10 -18.39 32.82
CA ALA A 33 -10.08 -17.82 31.48
C ALA A 33 -10.50 -18.92 30.51
N ALA A 34 -11.81 -19.08 30.34
CA ALA A 34 -12.34 -19.68 29.15
C ALA A 34 -11.88 -18.78 27.99
N THR A 35 -10.82 -19.17 27.32
CA THR A 35 -10.44 -18.62 26.02
C THR A 35 -11.51 -19.04 25.02
N THR A 36 -12.66 -18.37 25.06
CA THR A 36 -13.55 -18.33 23.91
C THR A 36 -12.76 -17.63 22.84
N ALA A 37 -12.21 -18.39 21.90
CA ALA A 37 -11.74 -17.86 20.63
C ALA A 37 -12.97 -17.22 19.97
N THR A 38 -13.16 -15.93 20.22
CA THR A 38 -14.14 -15.12 19.52
C THR A 38 -13.65 -15.05 18.09
N THR A 39 -14.16 -15.95 17.25
CA THR A 39 -14.05 -15.83 15.81
C THR A 39 -14.72 -14.50 15.47
N ALA A 40 -13.92 -13.47 15.20
CA ALA A 40 -14.45 -12.19 14.76
C ALA A 40 -15.39 -12.45 13.57
N PRO A 41 -16.59 -11.87 13.56
CA PRO A 41 -17.52 -12.10 12.48
C PRO A 41 -16.85 -11.74 11.16
N VAL A 42 -16.84 -12.68 10.20
CA VAL A 42 -16.30 -12.44 8.88
C VAL A 42 -17.15 -11.36 8.23
N SER A 43 -16.57 -10.18 8.01
CA SER A 43 -17.28 -9.07 7.39
C SER A 43 -17.78 -9.48 6.00
N THR A 44 -19.00 -9.12 5.69
CA THR A 44 -19.61 -9.28 4.36
C THR A 44 -19.48 -8.01 3.50
N ALA A 45 -18.78 -6.99 4.00
CA ALA A 45 -18.38 -5.85 3.19
C ALA A 45 -17.41 -6.28 2.09
N ASP A 46 -17.46 -5.64 0.94
CA ASP A 46 -16.56 -5.92 -0.17
C ASP A 46 -16.28 -4.63 -0.96
N ILE A 47 -15.07 -4.54 -1.53
CA ILE A 47 -14.63 -3.39 -2.29
C ILE A 47 -14.27 -3.80 -3.71
N LYS A 48 -14.82 -3.10 -4.69
CA LYS A 48 -14.47 -3.26 -6.10
C LYS A 48 -14.06 -1.92 -6.66
N PHE A 49 -12.81 -1.82 -7.12
CA PHE A 49 -12.29 -0.65 -7.82
C PHE A 49 -12.64 -0.71 -9.31
N ASP A 50 -12.97 0.45 -9.91
CA ASP A 50 -13.17 0.57 -11.36
C ASP A 50 -11.84 0.34 -12.10
N LYS A 51 -10.74 0.87 -11.53
CA LYS A 51 -9.37 0.65 -11.98
C LYS A 51 -8.43 0.65 -10.78
N MET A 52 -7.40 -0.19 -10.83
CA MET A 52 -6.38 -0.28 -9.79
C MET A 52 -5.05 0.35 -10.20
N VAL A 53 -4.94 0.80 -11.44
CA VAL A 53 -3.75 1.46 -11.99
C VAL A 53 -4.15 2.78 -12.60
N HIS A 54 -3.44 3.85 -12.24
CA HIS A 54 -3.53 5.14 -12.92
C HIS A 54 -2.21 5.42 -13.64
N ASP A 55 -2.30 5.74 -14.91
CA ASP A 55 -1.17 6.10 -15.75
C ASP A 55 -1.24 7.59 -16.08
N TYR A 56 -0.26 8.35 -15.60
CA TYR A 56 -0.13 9.78 -15.95
C TYR A 56 0.40 9.99 -17.37
N GLY A 57 0.93 8.93 -18.02
CA GLY A 57 1.68 9.10 -19.26
C GLY A 57 2.96 9.89 -19.05
N ASN A 58 3.24 10.80 -20.00
CA ASN A 58 4.33 11.77 -19.89
C ASN A 58 3.75 13.13 -19.49
N ILE A 59 4.16 13.62 -18.34
CA ILE A 59 3.80 14.93 -17.81
C ILE A 59 5.05 15.76 -17.55
N MET A 60 4.90 17.07 -17.40
CA MET A 60 6.00 17.99 -17.11
C MET A 60 6.17 18.18 -15.60
N GLN A 61 7.35 18.53 -15.18
CA GLN A 61 7.65 18.90 -13.79
C GLN A 61 6.70 20.02 -13.32
N GLY A 62 6.03 19.77 -12.18
CA GLY A 62 5.07 20.69 -11.58
C GLY A 62 3.67 20.64 -12.19
N ASP A 63 3.39 19.73 -13.13
CA ASP A 63 2.03 19.48 -13.61
C ASP A 63 1.15 18.88 -12.51
N ASN A 64 -0.17 18.81 -12.76
CA ASN A 64 -1.10 18.23 -11.81
C ASN A 64 -0.81 16.74 -11.57
N GLY A 65 -0.33 16.43 -10.38
CA GLY A 65 -0.07 15.07 -9.91
C GLY A 65 -1.25 14.42 -9.19
N GLU A 66 -2.47 14.93 -9.34
CA GLU A 66 -3.65 14.35 -8.69
C GLU A 66 -4.33 13.30 -9.57
N CYS A 67 -4.76 12.22 -8.96
CA CYS A 67 -5.60 11.22 -9.59
C CYS A 67 -6.65 10.69 -8.62
N VAL A 68 -7.69 10.05 -9.16
CA VAL A 68 -8.82 9.52 -8.40
C VAL A 68 -9.03 8.05 -8.73
N PHE A 69 -9.14 7.23 -7.70
CA PHE A 69 -9.56 5.84 -7.80
C PHE A 69 -10.99 5.72 -7.28
N LYS A 70 -11.91 5.43 -8.18
CA LYS A 70 -13.31 5.19 -7.83
C LYS A 70 -13.50 3.72 -7.47
N PHE A 71 -14.36 3.49 -6.49
CA PHE A 71 -14.72 2.13 -6.04
C PHE A 71 -16.19 2.08 -5.64
N LYS A 72 -16.71 0.86 -5.54
CA LYS A 72 -18.06 0.57 -5.08
C LYS A 72 -18.01 -0.48 -3.97
N ASN A 73 -18.84 -0.30 -2.95
CA ASN A 73 -19.12 -1.37 -1.99
C ASN A 73 -20.05 -2.38 -2.64
N THR A 74 -19.53 -3.55 -2.97
CA THR A 74 -20.27 -4.67 -3.56
C THR A 74 -20.74 -5.68 -2.51
N GLY A 75 -20.41 -5.43 -1.25
CA GLY A 75 -20.82 -6.25 -0.12
C GLY A 75 -22.23 -5.93 0.38
N LYS A 76 -22.57 -6.56 1.50
CA LYS A 76 -23.90 -6.42 2.15
C LYS A 76 -23.84 -5.57 3.42
N GLU A 77 -22.65 -5.25 3.91
CA GLU A 77 -22.40 -4.43 5.10
C GLU A 77 -21.70 -3.12 4.73
N PRO A 78 -21.77 -2.09 5.61
CA PRO A 78 -21.01 -0.87 5.43
C PRO A 78 -19.52 -1.15 5.28
N LEU A 79 -18.90 -0.60 4.24
CA LEU A 79 -17.47 -0.68 3.99
C LEU A 79 -16.77 0.47 4.73
N ILE A 80 -15.82 0.13 5.58
CA ILE A 80 -15.03 1.08 6.35
C ILE A 80 -13.58 0.98 5.88
N ILE A 81 -13.03 2.07 5.37
CA ILE A 81 -11.61 2.14 5.03
C ILE A 81 -10.87 2.58 6.29
N THR A 82 -10.01 1.70 6.80
CA THR A 82 -9.30 1.92 8.07
C THR A 82 -7.96 2.60 7.87
N MET A 83 -7.31 2.38 6.73
CA MET A 83 -6.01 2.98 6.43
C MET A 83 -5.80 3.12 4.92
N CYS A 84 -5.15 4.22 4.53
CA CYS A 84 -4.60 4.41 3.20
C CYS A 84 -3.18 4.95 3.34
N GLN A 85 -2.22 4.26 2.73
CA GLN A 85 -0.81 4.61 2.86
C GLN A 85 -0.11 4.56 1.50
N GLY A 86 0.56 5.64 1.13
CA GLY A 86 1.45 5.68 -0.01
C GLY A 86 2.78 4.98 0.27
N SER A 87 3.40 4.41 -0.76
CA SER A 87 4.71 3.73 -0.67
C SER A 87 5.87 4.69 -0.38
N CYS A 88 5.66 5.99 -0.44
CA CYS A 88 6.63 7.06 -0.07
C CYS A 88 5.89 8.32 0.36
N GLY A 89 6.60 9.25 1.01
CA GLY A 89 6.05 10.58 1.33
C GLY A 89 5.71 11.44 0.10
N CYS A 90 6.14 11.03 -1.09
CA CYS A 90 5.80 11.67 -2.36
C CYS A 90 4.42 11.27 -2.91
N THR A 91 3.72 10.34 -2.27
CA THR A 91 2.42 9.81 -2.68
C THR A 91 1.47 9.90 -1.49
N VAL A 92 0.56 10.85 -1.52
CA VAL A 92 -0.34 11.17 -0.41
C VAL A 92 -1.77 10.81 -0.77
N PRO A 93 -2.29 9.68 -0.26
CA PRO A 93 -3.68 9.31 -0.45
C PRO A 93 -4.60 10.05 0.53
N GLN A 94 -5.82 10.34 0.08
CA GLN A 94 -6.94 10.85 0.87
C GLN A 94 -8.11 9.89 0.72
N CYS A 95 -8.46 9.22 1.81
CA CYS A 95 -9.53 8.24 1.85
C CYS A 95 -10.77 8.78 2.55
N PRO A 96 -11.96 8.32 2.15
CA PRO A 96 -13.19 8.64 2.86
C PRO A 96 -13.11 8.13 4.30
N LYS A 97 -13.60 8.95 5.24
CA LYS A 97 -13.67 8.62 6.67
C LYS A 97 -15.01 7.99 7.05
N ASP A 98 -16.05 8.33 6.28
CA ASP A 98 -17.39 7.83 6.53
C ASP A 98 -17.57 6.43 5.94
N PRO A 99 -18.37 5.55 6.58
CA PRO A 99 -18.70 4.25 6.06
C PRO A 99 -19.44 4.34 4.72
N ILE A 100 -19.04 3.53 3.75
CA ILE A 100 -19.68 3.44 2.44
C ILE A 100 -20.76 2.36 2.50
N LEU A 101 -22.01 2.75 2.40
CA LEU A 101 -23.15 1.82 2.48
C LEU A 101 -23.17 0.80 1.31
N PRO A 102 -23.80 -0.36 1.47
CA PRO A 102 -23.95 -1.35 0.41
C PRO A 102 -24.47 -0.74 -0.90
N GLY A 103 -23.83 -1.08 -2.00
CA GLY A 103 -24.15 -0.59 -3.34
C GLY A 103 -23.76 0.86 -3.63
N LYS A 104 -23.26 1.62 -2.65
CA LYS A 104 -22.77 2.99 -2.85
C LYS A 104 -21.32 2.98 -3.31
N SER A 105 -20.94 4.08 -3.97
CA SER A 105 -19.59 4.31 -4.47
C SER A 105 -18.86 5.33 -3.59
N GLY A 106 -17.54 5.22 -3.59
CA GLY A 106 -16.61 6.15 -2.95
C GLY A 106 -15.42 6.43 -3.86
N GLU A 107 -14.54 7.32 -3.43
CA GLU A 107 -13.33 7.66 -4.16
C GLU A 107 -12.15 7.83 -3.22
N ILE A 108 -10.97 7.44 -3.70
CA ILE A 108 -9.69 7.72 -3.06
C ILE A 108 -8.94 8.69 -3.95
N LYS A 109 -8.66 9.89 -3.44
CA LYS A 109 -7.85 10.88 -4.12
C LYS A 109 -6.39 10.62 -3.77
N VAL A 110 -5.51 10.65 -4.77
CA VAL A 110 -4.08 10.47 -4.56
C VAL A 110 -3.35 11.64 -5.19
N LYS A 111 -2.49 12.28 -4.40
CA LYS A 111 -1.62 13.36 -4.87
C LYS A 111 -0.18 12.84 -4.92
N TYR A 112 0.42 12.91 -6.10
CA TYR A 112 1.84 12.64 -6.31
C TYR A 112 2.62 13.95 -6.44
N ASP A 113 3.83 14.00 -5.87
CA ASP A 113 4.72 15.16 -5.99
C ASP A 113 5.36 15.18 -7.39
N SER A 114 4.74 15.92 -8.29
CA SER A 114 5.16 16.07 -9.69
C SER A 114 6.41 16.95 -9.90
N ASN A 115 6.98 17.53 -8.82
CA ASN A 115 8.27 18.21 -8.92
C ASN A 115 9.45 17.24 -9.05
N ARG A 116 9.22 15.95 -8.87
CA ARG A 116 10.23 14.89 -8.94
C ARG A 116 10.35 14.37 -10.37
N VAL A 117 11.32 14.88 -11.11
CA VAL A 117 11.63 14.44 -12.49
C VAL A 117 12.02 12.96 -12.52
N GLY A 118 11.56 12.24 -13.54
CA GLY A 118 11.85 10.85 -13.78
C GLY A 118 10.61 9.93 -13.76
N PRO A 119 10.80 8.61 -13.74
CA PRO A 119 9.71 7.64 -13.82
C PRO A 119 8.90 7.61 -12.53
N ILE A 120 7.58 7.55 -12.68
CA ILE A 120 6.63 7.31 -11.60
C ILE A 120 6.33 5.81 -11.55
N SER A 121 6.58 5.18 -10.40
CA SER A 121 6.17 3.80 -10.10
C SER A 121 5.94 3.72 -8.59
N LYS A 122 4.71 4.00 -8.17
CA LYS A 122 4.34 4.06 -6.75
C LYS A 122 3.05 3.31 -6.50
N SER A 123 2.86 2.91 -5.24
CA SER A 123 1.66 2.21 -4.81
C SER A 123 1.00 2.88 -3.62
N VAL A 124 -0.28 2.61 -3.46
CA VAL A 124 -1.09 2.99 -2.31
C VAL A 124 -1.75 1.73 -1.77
N SER A 125 -1.47 1.40 -0.52
CA SER A 125 -2.13 0.32 0.21
C SER A 125 -3.41 0.84 0.84
N VAL A 126 -4.52 0.16 0.59
CA VAL A 126 -5.85 0.48 1.12
C VAL A 126 -6.30 -0.66 2.01
N GLN A 127 -6.44 -0.42 3.30
CA GLN A 127 -6.95 -1.38 4.27
C GLN A 127 -8.40 -1.05 4.60
N SER A 128 -9.23 -2.08 4.70
CA SER A 128 -10.64 -1.95 5.01
C SER A 128 -11.17 -3.21 5.72
N ASN A 129 -12.42 -3.16 6.17
CA ASN A 129 -13.15 -4.33 6.65
C ASN A 129 -13.66 -5.23 5.52
N ALA A 130 -13.31 -4.98 4.26
CA ALA A 130 -13.74 -5.82 3.14
C ALA A 130 -13.15 -7.23 3.26
N LYS A 131 -13.94 -8.24 2.85
CA LYS A 131 -13.49 -9.64 2.81
C LYS A 131 -12.27 -9.87 1.90
N THR A 132 -12.09 -9.02 0.89
CA THR A 132 -10.95 -9.02 -0.02
C THR A 132 -9.64 -8.54 0.63
N GLY A 133 -9.70 -8.04 1.89
CA GLY A 133 -8.54 -7.58 2.64
C GLY A 133 -7.90 -6.33 2.07
N THR A 134 -6.57 -6.20 2.23
CA THR A 134 -5.82 -5.06 1.73
C THR A 134 -5.76 -5.04 0.21
N GLN A 135 -6.09 -3.89 -0.38
CA GLN A 135 -5.99 -3.66 -1.82
C GLN A 135 -4.80 -2.74 -2.12
N THR A 136 -4.12 -2.98 -3.24
CA THR A 136 -2.98 -2.17 -3.67
C THR A 136 -3.31 -1.46 -4.97
N LEU A 137 -3.34 -0.14 -4.94
CA LEU A 137 -3.49 0.72 -6.11
C LEU A 137 -2.11 1.13 -6.61
N GLN A 138 -1.97 1.34 -7.90
CA GLN A 138 -0.70 1.72 -8.53
C GLN A 138 -0.85 3.03 -9.31
N ILE A 139 0.18 3.87 -9.24
CA ILE A 139 0.35 5.03 -10.11
C ILE A 139 1.66 4.88 -10.88
N LYS A 140 1.62 5.19 -12.16
CA LYS A 140 2.77 5.11 -13.06
C LYS A 140 2.77 6.27 -14.06
N GLY A 141 3.90 6.53 -14.67
CA GLY A 141 4.10 7.58 -15.65
C GLY A 141 5.55 8.02 -15.72
N ASN A 142 5.78 9.16 -16.35
CA ASN A 142 7.11 9.76 -16.43
C ASN A 142 6.99 11.29 -16.34
N ILE A 143 7.87 11.92 -15.57
CA ILE A 143 7.93 13.37 -15.43
C ILE A 143 9.17 13.88 -16.13
N ALA A 144 8.96 14.68 -17.19
CA ALA A 144 10.03 15.38 -17.87
C ALA A 144 10.37 16.71 -17.16
N ALA A 145 11.63 17.09 -17.15
CA ALA A 145 12.03 18.40 -16.67
C ALA A 145 11.41 19.50 -17.51
N LYS A 146 11.00 20.60 -16.88
CA LYS A 146 10.63 21.81 -17.65
C LYS A 146 11.86 22.33 -18.38
N PRO A 147 11.70 22.77 -19.66
CA PRO A 147 12.74 23.53 -20.32
C PRO A 147 13.11 24.74 -19.46
N VAL A 148 14.37 24.90 -19.16
CA VAL A 148 14.86 26.15 -18.60
C VAL A 148 14.98 27.11 -19.76
N ASP A 149 14.26 28.24 -19.71
CA ASP A 149 14.56 29.37 -20.59
C ASP A 149 15.97 29.85 -20.21
N GLU A 150 16.96 29.37 -20.94
CA GLU A 150 18.29 29.93 -20.87
C GLU A 150 18.18 31.36 -21.43
N ALA A 151 17.86 32.30 -20.56
CA ALA A 151 18.13 33.70 -20.82
C ALA A 151 19.67 33.82 -20.90
N PHE A 152 20.22 33.68 -22.10
CA PHE A 152 21.62 34.04 -22.34
C PHE A 152 21.79 35.47 -21.88
N PRO A 153 22.66 35.76 -20.88
CA PRO A 153 23.05 37.13 -20.66
C PRO A 153 23.76 37.60 -21.94
N ALA A 154 23.14 38.54 -22.63
CA ALA A 154 23.75 39.24 -23.76
C ALA A 154 24.88 40.14 -23.23
N ASN A 155 25.95 39.53 -22.72
CA ASN A 155 27.21 40.17 -22.46
C ASN A 155 28.19 39.70 -23.53
N GLN A 156 27.97 40.18 -24.75
CA GLN A 156 29.07 40.26 -25.69
C GLN A 156 30.00 41.39 -25.21
N PRO A 157 31.27 41.08 -24.88
CA PRO A 157 32.25 42.13 -24.71
C PRO A 157 32.36 42.83 -26.04
N SER A 158 32.05 44.12 -26.07
CA SER A 158 32.33 44.99 -27.23
C SER A 158 33.81 44.90 -27.53
N VAL A 159 34.15 44.22 -28.61
CA VAL A 159 35.52 44.23 -29.17
C VAL A 159 35.90 45.67 -29.41
N GLY A 160 36.89 46.15 -28.66
CA GLY A 160 37.34 47.52 -28.71
C GLY A 160 37.75 47.91 -30.12
N ALA A 161 37.38 49.12 -30.47
CA ALA A 161 37.76 49.76 -31.72
C ALA A 161 39.26 49.81 -31.92
N PRO A 162 39.78 49.66 -33.17
CA PRO A 162 41.22 49.75 -33.42
C PRO A 162 41.73 51.15 -33.11
N LEU A 163 42.83 51.23 -32.36
CA LEU A 163 43.58 52.45 -32.14
C LEU A 163 44.23 52.90 -33.45
N GLU A 164 43.73 53.99 -33.96
CA GLU A 164 44.35 54.68 -35.11
C GLU A 164 45.71 55.27 -34.67
N LYS A 165 46.77 54.81 -35.30
CA LYS A 165 48.13 55.32 -35.09
C LYS A 165 48.36 56.49 -35.93
N LYS A 166 48.66 57.65 -35.36
CA LYS A 166 49.17 58.83 -36.00
C LYS A 166 50.70 58.80 -35.96
#